data_d8b83f36630b37ad2629916830a3a57d
#
_entry.id   d8b83f36630b37ad2629916830a3a57d
#
_cell.length_a   1.000
_cell.length_b   1.000
_cell.length_c   1.000
_cell.angle_alpha   90.00
_cell.angle_beta   90.00
_cell.angle_gamma   90.00
#
_symmetry.space_group_name_H-M   'P 1'
#
loop_
_entity.id
_entity.type
_entity.pdbx_description
1 polymer ?
#
loop_
_entity_poly.entity_id
_entity_poly.type
_entity_poly.pdbx_seq_one_letter_code
_entity_poly.pdbx_strand_id
1 'polypeptide(L)' 'MVSCSDWEELNAKYRIATLRYSRFMESLKGIDRTDRDEQEAVQLEDEMNEAERAFTRHQTEHGCRG' A
#
# COMPACT_ATOMS: atom_id res chain seq x y z
N MET A 1 -0.09 -22.99 14.50
CA MET A 1 0.03 -21.65 15.06
C MET A 1 0.43 -20.67 13.99
N VAL A 2 -0.31 -19.59 13.85
CA VAL A 2 -0.02 -18.58 12.81
C VAL A 2 1.16 -17.73 13.26
N SER A 3 2.12 -17.59 12.37
CA SER A 3 3.30 -16.79 12.64
C SER A 3 3.01 -15.29 12.42
N CYS A 4 3.37 -14.47 13.38
CA CYS A 4 3.23 -13.03 13.24
C CYS A 4 4.25 -12.43 12.27
N SER A 5 5.16 -13.22 11.75
CA SER A 5 6.06 -12.73 10.71
C SER A 5 5.32 -12.41 9.42
N ASP A 6 4.21 -13.11 9.12
CA ASP A 6 3.36 -12.78 7.99
C ASP A 6 2.74 -11.40 8.17
N TRP A 7 2.31 -11.09 9.37
CA TRP A 7 1.78 -9.77 9.69
C TRP A 7 2.83 -8.67 9.45
N GLU A 8 4.05 -8.92 9.91
CA GLU A 8 5.14 -7.97 9.72
C GLU A 8 5.43 -7.74 8.25
N GLU A 9 5.44 -8.82 7.46
CA GLU A 9 5.66 -8.73 6.02
C GLU A 9 4.57 -7.93 5.33
N LEU A 10 3.31 -8.20 5.65
CA LEU A 10 2.17 -7.49 5.09
C LEU A 10 2.17 -6.02 5.49
N ASN A 11 2.51 -5.74 6.75
CA ASN A 11 2.62 -4.38 7.24
C ASN A 11 3.72 -3.61 6.50
N ALA A 12 4.86 -4.25 6.28
CA ALA A 12 5.96 -3.64 5.54
C ALA A 12 5.55 -3.32 4.10
N LYS A 13 4.88 -4.25 3.44
CA LYS A 13 4.38 -4.05 2.08
C LYS A 13 3.40 -2.88 2.00
N TYR A 14 2.49 -2.81 2.96
CA TYR A 14 1.52 -1.72 3.03
C TYR A 14 2.21 -0.38 3.22
N ARG A 15 3.19 -0.33 4.12
CA ARG A 15 3.93 0.91 4.38
C ARG A 15 4.72 1.35 3.16
N ILE A 16 5.36 0.43 2.46
CA ILE A 16 6.11 0.73 1.24
C ILE A 16 5.18 1.25 0.15
N ALA A 17 4.05 0.58 -0.05
CA ALA A 17 3.07 0.99 -1.07
C ALA A 17 2.53 2.38 -0.77
N THR A 18 2.19 2.65 0.49
CA THR A 18 1.70 3.95 0.92
C THR A 18 2.75 5.05 0.70
N LEU A 19 3.99 4.75 1.04
CA LEU A 19 5.09 5.69 0.87
C LEU A 19 5.34 6.01 -0.60
N ARG A 20 5.30 5.00 -1.45
CA ARG A 20 5.45 5.18 -2.90
C ARG A 20 4.35 6.08 -3.46
N TYR A 21 3.13 5.81 -3.07
CA TYR A 21 1.99 6.61 -3.49
C TYR A 21 2.13 8.06 -3.04
N SER A 22 2.47 8.27 -1.78
CA SER A 22 2.64 9.61 -1.22
C SER A 22 3.74 10.39 -1.93
N ARG A 23 4.88 9.75 -2.17
CA ARG A 23 6.01 10.39 -2.87
C ARG A 23 5.66 10.73 -4.29
N PHE A 24 4.97 9.82 -4.97
CA PHE A 24 4.55 10.05 -6.35
C PHE A 24 3.61 11.25 -6.44
N MET A 25 2.60 11.29 -5.58
CA MET A 25 1.65 12.40 -5.55
C MET A 25 2.32 13.71 -5.20
N GLU A 26 3.28 13.68 -4.29
CA GLU A 26 4.03 14.86 -3.91
C GLU A 26 4.88 15.39 -5.07
N SER A 27 5.46 14.50 -5.84
CA SER A 27 6.27 14.90 -6.99
C SER A 27 5.44 15.53 -8.10
N LEU A 28 4.13 15.31 -8.12
CA LEU A 28 3.24 15.88 -9.11
C LEU A 28 2.67 17.25 -8.71
N LYS A 29 2.97 17.71 -7.52
CA LYS A 29 2.49 19.03 -7.07
C LYS A 29 3.11 20.12 -7.93
N GLY A 30 2.26 20.99 -8.45
CA GLY A 30 2.69 22.12 -9.27
C GLY A 30 3.05 21.75 -10.69
N ILE A 31 2.83 20.50 -11.09
CA ILE A 31 3.09 20.03 -12.44
C ILE A 31 1.78 19.60 -13.08
N ASP A 32 1.62 19.88 -14.37
CA ASP A 32 0.46 19.43 -15.11
C ASP A 32 0.50 17.91 -15.25
N ARG A 33 -0.55 17.23 -14.81
CA ARG A 33 -0.64 15.79 -14.90
C ARG A 33 -0.93 15.37 -16.31
N THR A 34 -0.20 14.35 -16.77
CA THR A 34 -0.49 13.70 -18.04
C THR A 34 -1.36 12.48 -17.78
N ASP A 35 -1.94 11.92 -18.85
CA ASP A 35 -2.71 10.67 -18.75
C ASP A 35 -1.85 9.54 -18.16
N ARG A 36 -0.58 9.54 -18.51
CA ARG A 36 0.37 8.56 -18.01
C ARG A 36 0.55 8.66 -16.50
N ASP A 37 0.63 9.90 -15.99
CA ASP A 37 0.76 10.14 -14.56
C ASP A 37 -0.47 9.66 -13.82
N GLU A 38 -1.65 9.88 -14.39
CA GLU A 38 -2.89 9.41 -13.80
C GLU A 38 -2.96 7.89 -13.74
N GLN A 39 -2.55 7.22 -14.80
CA GLN A 39 -2.52 5.76 -14.83
C GLN A 39 -1.57 5.21 -13.80
N GLU A 40 -0.41 5.83 -13.65
CA GLU A 40 0.57 5.40 -12.66
C GLU A 40 0.06 5.62 -11.24
N ALA A 41 -0.61 6.74 -11.00
CA ALA A 41 -1.22 7.02 -9.70
C ALA A 41 -2.28 5.97 -9.36
N VAL A 42 -3.12 5.60 -10.30
CA VAL A 42 -4.14 4.57 -10.11
C VAL A 42 -3.50 3.23 -9.80
N GLN A 43 -2.43 2.89 -10.49
CA GLN A 43 -1.72 1.64 -10.27
C GLN A 43 -1.12 1.58 -8.86
N LEU A 44 -0.50 2.66 -8.42
CA LEU A 44 0.07 2.74 -7.07
C LEU A 44 -1.03 2.69 -6.01
N GLU A 45 -2.16 3.33 -6.27
CA GLU A 45 -3.30 3.29 -5.36
C GLU A 45 -3.85 1.87 -5.25
N ASP A 46 -3.95 1.16 -6.37
CA ASP A 46 -4.39 -0.23 -6.38
C ASP A 46 -3.47 -1.12 -5.56
N GLU A 47 -2.16 -0.93 -5.71
CA GLU A 47 -1.17 -1.68 -4.93
C GLU A 47 -1.33 -1.40 -3.43
N MET A 48 -1.54 -0.15 -3.07
CA MET A 48 -1.75 0.24 -1.69
C MET A 48 -3.01 -0.38 -1.12
N ASN A 49 -4.11 -0.34 -1.88
CA ASN A 49 -5.38 -0.91 -1.46
C ASN A 49 -5.29 -2.42 -1.32
N GLU A 50 -4.59 -3.08 -2.22
CA GLU A 50 -4.38 -4.52 -2.16
C GLU A 50 -3.58 -4.91 -0.93
N ALA A 51 -2.52 -4.19 -0.65
CA ALA A 51 -1.70 -4.42 0.54
C ALA A 51 -2.52 -4.20 1.82
N GLU A 52 -3.35 -3.16 1.84
CA GLU A 52 -4.23 -2.87 2.97
C GLU A 52 -5.23 -3.99 3.20
N ARG A 53 -5.84 -4.49 2.13
CA ARG A 53 -6.79 -5.60 2.23
C ARG A 53 -6.12 -6.85 2.78
N ALA A 54 -4.95 -7.18 2.27
CA ALA A 54 -4.21 -8.34 2.73
C ALA A 54 -3.85 -8.22 4.21
N PHE A 55 -3.41 -7.05 4.62
CA PHE A 55 -3.06 -6.76 6.01
C PHE A 55 -4.28 -6.86 6.93
N THR A 56 -5.38 -6.23 6.56
CA THR A 56 -6.61 -6.24 7.33
C THR A 56 -7.19 -7.66 7.42
N ARG A 57 -7.16 -8.37 6.32
CA ARG A 57 -7.65 -9.75 6.27
C ARG A 57 -6.86 -10.64 7.21
N HIS A 58 -5.55 -10.50 7.21
CA HIS A 58 -4.69 -11.28 8.09
C HIS A 58 -5.01 -11.00 9.56
N GLN A 59 -5.17 -9.74 9.92
CA GLN A 59 -5.55 -9.36 11.27
C GLN A 59 -6.87 -9.97 11.69
N THR A 60 -7.86 -9.91 10.79
CA THR A 60 -9.20 -10.43 11.06
C THR A 60 -9.20 -11.95 11.22
N GLU A 61 -8.49 -12.65 10.34
CA GLU A 61 -8.48 -14.11 10.34
C GLU A 61 -7.63 -14.70 11.46
N HIS A 62 -6.52 -14.06 11.78
CA HIS A 62 -5.53 -14.63 12.69
C HIS A 62 -5.40 -13.88 14.00
N GLY A 63 -5.99 -12.72 14.09
CA GLY A 63 -5.90 -11.92 15.31
C GLY A 63 -4.50 -11.44 15.62
N CYS A 64 -3.58 -11.50 14.67
CA CYS A 64 -2.22 -11.04 14.87
C CYS A 64 -2.15 -9.55 15.02
N ARG A 65 -1.50 -9.11 16.07
CA ARG A 65 -1.22 -7.70 16.29
C ARG A 65 0.28 -7.56 16.50
N GLY A 66 0.89 -6.75 15.70
CA GLY A 66 2.32 -6.56 15.74
C GLY A 66 2.89 -6.09 17.05
#